data_8f1b09535e49db8161b55d9d42e99529
#
_entry.id   8f1b09535e49db8161b55d9d42e99529
#
_cell.length_a   1.000
_cell.length_b   1.000
_cell.length_c   1.000
_cell.angle_alpha   90.00
_cell.angle_beta   90.00
_cell.angle_gamma   90.00
#
_symmetry.space_group_name_H-M   'P 1'
#
loop_
_entity.id
_entity.type
_entity.pdbx_description
1 polymer ?
#
loop_
_entity_poly.entity_id
_entity_poly.type
_entity_poly.pdbx_seq_one_letter_code
_entity_poly.pdbx_strand_id
1 'polypeptide(L)'
;MQAYLTDGTLPTYFDNGKKSGEVTYKNSQRHGLWTEWYESGQIKSERKFKDGVRHGKHISWHENGLLNREQFFKNGQTDGRDTLWNEDGTPIDLITWKDGEMHGEYVNWHSNGNKRCEYHYQDGKPHGICILWHENGQKETHSNYEYGKREGKTMGWYENGQIQYEDNYEDGLLNGYSVSFRENGSKRKEENYKHGFCWNRTNHVEG
;
A
#
# COMPACT_ATOMS: atom_id res chain seq x y z
N MET A 1 -2.09 -1.47 45.68
CA MET A 1 -1.52 -2.81 45.43
C MET A 1 -1.62 -3.04 43.91
N GLN A 2 -0.51 -3.01 43.20
CA GLN A 2 -0.50 -3.32 41.75
C GLN A 2 -0.64 -4.83 41.62
N ALA A 3 -1.75 -5.30 41.08
CA ALA A 3 -1.95 -6.72 40.82
C ALA A 3 -0.93 -7.13 39.75
N TYR A 4 0.06 -7.93 40.12
CA TYR A 4 0.97 -8.53 39.17
C TYR A 4 0.17 -9.56 38.34
N LEU A 5 0.11 -9.38 37.04
CA LEU A 5 -0.42 -10.40 36.15
C LEU A 5 0.44 -11.66 36.30
N THR A 6 -0.21 -12.77 36.62
CA THR A 6 0.48 -14.07 36.72
C THR A 6 0.97 -14.52 35.36
N ASP A 7 2.17 -15.12 35.33
CA ASP A 7 2.66 -15.80 34.12
C ASP A 7 1.68 -16.89 33.70
N GLY A 8 1.47 -17.02 32.40
CA GLY A 8 0.58 -18.02 31.84
C GLY A 8 -0.42 -17.43 30.83
N THR A 9 -1.34 -18.25 30.40
CA THR A 9 -2.36 -17.92 29.41
C THR A 9 -3.66 -17.53 30.10
N LEU A 10 -4.18 -16.35 29.82
CA LEU A 10 -5.40 -15.80 30.43
C LEU A 10 -6.49 -15.70 29.35
N PRO A 11 -7.63 -16.36 29.55
CA PRO A 11 -8.79 -16.22 28.68
C PRO A 11 -9.60 -14.94 28.98
N THR A 12 -10.23 -14.39 27.96
CA THR A 12 -11.29 -13.39 28.06
C THR A 12 -12.60 -13.93 27.46
N TYR A 13 -13.73 -13.39 27.87
CA TYR A 13 -15.05 -13.91 27.48
C TYR A 13 -15.96 -12.76 27.05
N PHE A 14 -16.89 -13.05 26.16
CA PHE A 14 -18.04 -12.23 25.85
C PHE A 14 -19.07 -12.26 26.98
N ASP A 15 -20.01 -11.33 27.02
CA ASP A 15 -21.09 -11.30 28.01
C ASP A 15 -21.95 -12.56 27.98
N ASN A 16 -22.05 -13.23 26.85
CA ASN A 16 -22.75 -14.51 26.67
C ASN A 16 -21.96 -15.74 27.18
N GLY A 17 -20.79 -15.54 27.78
CA GLY A 17 -19.94 -16.59 28.33
C GLY A 17 -19.05 -17.32 27.32
N LYS A 18 -19.16 -17.03 26.03
CA LYS A 18 -18.24 -17.58 25.02
C LYS A 18 -16.85 -16.94 25.12
N LYS A 19 -15.80 -17.70 24.80
CA LYS A 19 -14.42 -17.22 24.79
C LYS A 19 -14.25 -16.16 23.70
N SER A 20 -13.78 -14.96 24.08
CA SER A 20 -13.52 -13.84 23.18
C SER A 20 -12.03 -13.65 22.89
N GLY A 21 -11.17 -14.11 23.78
CA GLY A 21 -9.72 -13.95 23.61
C GLY A 21 -8.91 -14.89 24.51
N GLU A 22 -7.64 -15.00 24.17
CA GLU A 22 -6.64 -15.70 24.98
C GLU A 22 -5.29 -15.06 24.77
N VAL A 23 -4.65 -14.64 25.83
CA VAL A 23 -3.36 -13.95 25.78
C VAL A 23 -2.39 -14.57 26.76
N THR A 24 -1.17 -14.80 26.33
CA THR A 24 -0.10 -15.33 27.18
C THR A 24 0.77 -14.20 27.73
N TYR A 25 1.08 -14.32 29.03
CA TYR A 25 1.96 -13.40 29.75
C TYR A 25 3.21 -14.12 30.27
N LYS A 26 4.31 -13.39 30.28
CA LYS A 26 5.57 -13.76 30.93
C LYS A 26 6.18 -12.53 31.57
N ASN A 27 6.56 -12.62 32.86
CA ASN A 27 7.05 -11.48 33.63
C ASN A 27 6.10 -10.25 33.56
N SER A 28 4.78 -10.48 33.67
CA SER A 28 3.73 -9.47 33.57
C SER A 28 3.68 -8.74 32.21
N GLN A 29 4.34 -9.23 31.19
CA GLN A 29 4.33 -8.69 29.83
C GLN A 29 3.70 -9.70 28.85
N ARG A 30 3.01 -9.21 27.82
CA ARG A 30 2.50 -10.09 26.72
C ARG A 30 3.67 -10.81 26.08
N HIS A 31 3.56 -12.15 26.02
CA HIS A 31 4.61 -12.99 25.43
C HIS A 31 3.97 -14.20 24.76
N GLY A 32 4.38 -14.53 23.53
CA GLY A 32 3.76 -15.62 22.77
C GLY A 32 2.55 -15.16 21.97
N LEU A 33 1.55 -16.02 21.85
CA LEU A 33 0.40 -15.79 21.02
C LEU A 33 -0.73 -15.11 21.80
N TRP A 34 -1.39 -14.17 21.15
CA TRP A 34 -2.70 -13.63 21.54
C TRP A 34 -3.68 -13.98 20.43
N THR A 35 -4.70 -14.76 20.75
CA THR A 35 -5.79 -15.15 19.86
C THR A 35 -7.09 -14.47 20.29
N GLU A 36 -7.83 -13.94 19.34
CA GLU A 36 -9.18 -13.39 19.53
C GLU A 36 -10.16 -14.13 18.63
N TRP A 37 -11.40 -14.28 19.10
CA TRP A 37 -12.49 -14.94 18.39
C TRP A 37 -13.68 -13.97 18.19
N TYR A 38 -14.46 -14.22 17.17
CA TYR A 38 -15.79 -13.68 16.98
C TYR A 38 -16.80 -14.41 17.90
N GLU A 39 -17.98 -13.83 18.14
CA GLU A 39 -19.05 -14.51 18.87
C GLU A 39 -19.53 -15.80 18.20
N SER A 40 -19.37 -15.90 16.88
CA SER A 40 -19.60 -17.12 16.10
C SER A 40 -18.67 -18.26 16.49
N GLY A 41 -17.54 -17.98 17.16
CA GLY A 41 -16.49 -18.94 17.52
C GLY A 41 -15.38 -19.07 16.49
N GLN A 42 -15.46 -18.35 15.37
CA GLN A 42 -14.36 -18.30 14.39
C GLN A 42 -13.23 -17.41 14.91
N ILE A 43 -11.99 -17.72 14.50
CA ILE A 43 -10.82 -16.91 14.84
C ILE A 43 -10.96 -15.55 14.14
N LYS A 44 -10.81 -14.48 14.94
CA LYS A 44 -10.80 -13.10 14.48
C LYS A 44 -9.40 -12.60 14.22
N SER A 45 -8.47 -12.91 15.14
CA SER A 45 -7.07 -12.49 14.97
C SER A 45 -6.09 -13.35 15.78
N GLU A 46 -4.89 -13.45 15.26
CA GLU A 46 -3.73 -14.01 15.96
C GLU A 46 -2.57 -13.02 15.90
N ARG A 47 -2.00 -12.69 17.06
CA ARG A 47 -0.91 -11.72 17.20
C ARG A 47 0.20 -12.29 18.07
N LYS A 48 1.42 -12.17 17.61
CA LYS A 48 2.61 -12.62 18.35
C LYS A 48 3.29 -11.49 19.09
N PHE A 49 3.65 -11.74 20.36
CA PHE A 49 4.35 -10.79 21.21
C PHE A 49 5.63 -11.40 21.77
N LYS A 50 6.63 -10.56 21.99
CA LYS A 50 7.84 -10.88 22.72
C LYS A 50 8.13 -9.75 23.68
N ASP A 51 8.16 -10.05 24.99
CA ASP A 51 8.48 -9.08 26.05
C ASP A 51 7.68 -7.77 25.92
N GLY A 52 6.35 -7.88 25.76
CA GLY A 52 5.39 -6.79 25.66
C GLY A 52 5.26 -6.13 24.29
N VAL A 53 6.18 -6.36 23.35
CA VAL A 53 6.15 -5.74 22.01
C VAL A 53 5.71 -6.71 20.92
N ARG A 54 5.10 -6.18 19.86
CA ARG A 54 4.70 -6.96 18.68
C ARG A 54 5.94 -7.58 18.04
N HIS A 55 5.86 -8.88 17.69
CA HIS A 55 6.95 -9.61 17.08
C HIS A 55 6.44 -10.77 16.24
N GLY A 56 6.97 -10.92 15.02
CA GLY A 56 6.56 -11.98 14.10
C GLY A 56 5.24 -11.69 13.41
N LYS A 57 4.54 -12.71 12.97
CA LYS A 57 3.35 -12.64 12.15
C LYS A 57 2.11 -12.24 12.96
N HIS A 58 1.33 -11.30 12.44
CA HIS A 58 0.00 -10.92 12.89
C HIS A 58 -0.98 -11.18 11.75
N ILE A 59 -2.05 -11.92 12.05
CA ILE A 59 -3.10 -12.24 11.08
C ILE A 59 -4.44 -11.86 11.65
N SER A 60 -5.35 -11.38 10.80
CA SER A 60 -6.77 -11.27 11.11
C SER A 60 -7.61 -11.83 9.97
N TRP A 61 -8.81 -12.27 10.31
CA TRP A 61 -9.80 -12.83 9.39
C TRP A 61 -11.10 -12.05 9.49
N HIS A 62 -11.84 -12.04 8.42
CA HIS A 62 -13.23 -11.63 8.39
C HIS A 62 -14.10 -12.70 9.07
N GLU A 63 -15.32 -12.35 9.46
CA GLU A 63 -16.23 -13.30 10.13
C GLU A 63 -16.67 -14.47 9.23
N ASN A 64 -16.54 -14.32 7.90
CA ASN A 64 -16.73 -15.39 6.94
C ASN A 64 -15.53 -16.37 6.82
N GLY A 65 -14.44 -16.15 7.59
CA GLY A 65 -13.25 -16.98 7.64
C GLY A 65 -12.18 -16.65 6.59
N LEU A 66 -12.42 -15.72 5.66
CA LEU A 66 -11.43 -15.26 4.72
C LEU A 66 -10.43 -14.32 5.40
N LEU A 67 -9.20 -14.25 4.88
CA LEU A 67 -8.18 -13.34 5.38
C LEU A 67 -8.66 -11.89 5.27
N ASN A 68 -8.46 -11.11 6.36
CA ASN A 68 -8.64 -9.67 6.38
C ASN A 68 -7.29 -8.97 6.25
N ARG A 69 -6.29 -9.34 7.09
CA ARG A 69 -4.98 -8.72 7.06
C ARG A 69 -3.88 -9.67 7.52
N GLU A 70 -2.73 -9.59 6.87
CA GLU A 70 -1.49 -10.24 7.29
C GLU A 70 -0.38 -9.20 7.40
N GLN A 71 0.29 -9.12 8.56
CA GLN A 71 1.36 -8.20 8.84
C GLN A 71 2.54 -8.91 9.53
N PHE A 72 3.72 -8.36 9.36
CA PHE A 72 4.92 -8.82 10.05
C PHE A 72 5.52 -7.72 10.90
N PHE A 73 5.97 -8.09 12.10
CA PHE A 73 6.55 -7.17 13.08
C PHE A 73 7.90 -7.66 13.58
N LYS A 74 8.81 -6.75 13.77
CA LYS A 74 10.12 -6.95 14.40
C LYS A 74 10.34 -5.86 15.44
N ASN A 75 10.52 -6.28 16.70
CA ASN A 75 10.75 -5.35 17.83
C ASN A 75 9.74 -4.20 17.92
N GLY A 76 8.45 -4.47 17.65
CA GLY A 76 7.36 -3.51 17.75
C GLY A 76 7.08 -2.71 16.47
N GLN A 77 7.99 -2.68 15.51
CA GLN A 77 7.85 -2.01 14.23
C GLN A 77 7.39 -2.98 13.13
N THR A 78 6.65 -2.48 12.14
CA THR A 78 6.32 -3.25 10.94
C THR A 78 7.60 -3.56 10.17
N ASP A 79 7.78 -4.84 9.78
CA ASP A 79 8.98 -5.32 9.09
C ASP A 79 8.60 -6.54 8.24
N GLY A 80 8.51 -6.36 6.93
CA GLY A 80 8.04 -7.34 5.97
C GLY A 80 6.76 -6.92 5.27
N ARG A 81 6.05 -7.88 4.69
CA ARG A 81 4.80 -7.63 3.96
C ARG A 81 3.64 -7.33 4.91
N ASP A 82 2.80 -6.41 4.48
CA ASP A 82 1.51 -6.07 5.06
C ASP A 82 0.48 -6.13 3.94
N THR A 83 -0.44 -7.07 4.00
CA THR A 83 -1.46 -7.27 2.97
C THR A 83 -2.84 -7.20 3.59
N LEU A 84 -3.74 -6.47 2.95
CA LEU A 84 -5.14 -6.27 3.34
C LEU A 84 -6.06 -6.81 2.24
N TRP A 85 -7.13 -7.50 2.65
CA TRP A 85 -8.15 -8.09 1.76
C TRP A 85 -9.57 -7.66 2.16
N ASN A 86 -10.44 -7.63 1.17
CA ASN A 86 -11.88 -7.49 1.32
C ASN A 86 -12.52 -8.78 1.90
N GLU A 87 -13.81 -8.67 2.29
CA GLU A 87 -14.61 -9.82 2.76
C GLU A 87 -14.84 -10.90 1.68
N ASP A 88 -14.70 -10.56 0.40
CA ASP A 88 -14.78 -11.50 -0.72
C ASP A 88 -13.43 -12.16 -1.06
N GLY A 89 -12.35 -11.80 -0.35
CA GLY A 89 -11.00 -12.30 -0.54
C GLY A 89 -10.18 -11.56 -1.61
N THR A 90 -10.74 -10.52 -2.24
CA THR A 90 -9.97 -9.69 -3.19
C THR A 90 -8.96 -8.82 -2.42
N PRO A 91 -7.72 -8.67 -2.93
CA PRO A 91 -6.74 -7.82 -2.28
C PRO A 91 -7.12 -6.34 -2.39
N ILE A 92 -6.82 -5.56 -1.34
CA ILE A 92 -6.98 -4.10 -1.30
C ILE A 92 -5.62 -3.44 -1.42
N ASP A 93 -4.70 -3.81 -0.52
CA ASP A 93 -3.37 -3.23 -0.41
C ASP A 93 -2.31 -4.30 -0.12
N LEU A 94 -1.13 -4.10 -0.69
CA LEU A 94 0.11 -4.75 -0.29
C LEU A 94 1.17 -3.69 -0.09
N ILE A 95 1.76 -3.64 1.10
CA ILE A 95 2.82 -2.71 1.46
C ILE A 95 4.01 -3.52 1.99
N THR A 96 5.21 -3.19 1.55
CA THR A 96 6.42 -3.77 2.14
C THR A 96 7.08 -2.75 3.07
N TRP A 97 7.41 -3.20 4.27
CA TRP A 97 7.98 -2.41 5.35
C TRP A 97 9.37 -2.90 5.74
N LYS A 98 10.21 -1.99 6.15
CA LYS A 98 11.49 -2.28 6.78
C LYS A 98 11.70 -1.32 7.96
N ASP A 99 11.87 -1.88 9.16
CA ASP A 99 12.09 -1.12 10.39
C ASP A 99 11.07 0.03 10.59
N GLY A 100 9.79 -0.16 10.19
CA GLY A 100 8.68 0.78 10.33
C GLY A 100 8.52 1.78 9.19
N GLU A 101 9.40 1.78 8.19
CA GLU A 101 9.30 2.64 6.99
C GLU A 101 8.94 1.82 5.75
N MET A 102 8.21 2.44 4.82
CA MET A 102 7.89 1.79 3.53
C MET A 102 9.19 1.54 2.75
N HIS A 103 9.43 0.28 2.38
CA HIS A 103 10.65 -0.12 1.67
C HIS A 103 10.38 -1.34 0.79
N GLY A 104 10.49 -1.18 -0.53
CA GLY A 104 10.12 -2.20 -1.52
C GLY A 104 8.75 -1.91 -2.13
N GLU A 105 7.97 -2.94 -2.37
CA GLU A 105 6.74 -2.90 -3.15
C GLU A 105 5.56 -2.29 -2.38
N TYR A 106 4.79 -1.44 -3.05
CA TYR A 106 3.44 -1.03 -2.69
C TYR A 106 2.51 -1.29 -3.88
N VAL A 107 1.47 -2.07 -3.68
CA VAL A 107 0.42 -2.33 -4.68
C VAL A 107 -0.95 -2.07 -4.06
N ASN A 108 -1.80 -1.37 -4.80
CA ASN A 108 -3.20 -1.17 -4.45
C ASN A 108 -4.08 -1.65 -5.61
N TRP A 109 -5.28 -2.13 -5.31
CA TRP A 109 -6.23 -2.65 -6.29
C TRP A 109 -7.53 -1.84 -6.31
N HIS A 110 -8.14 -1.78 -7.48
CA HIS A 110 -9.52 -1.34 -7.66
C HIS A 110 -10.50 -2.37 -7.08
N SER A 111 -11.73 -1.95 -6.80
CA SER A 111 -12.78 -2.83 -6.28
C SER A 111 -13.15 -3.99 -7.22
N ASN A 112 -12.85 -3.86 -8.53
CA ASN A 112 -13.05 -4.92 -9.52
C ASN A 112 -11.90 -5.95 -9.58
N GLY A 113 -10.88 -5.82 -8.71
CA GLY A 113 -9.72 -6.71 -8.61
C GLY A 113 -8.56 -6.39 -9.55
N ASN A 114 -8.70 -5.41 -10.45
CA ASN A 114 -7.59 -4.94 -11.28
C ASN A 114 -6.62 -4.11 -10.44
N LYS A 115 -5.31 -4.15 -10.74
CA LYS A 115 -4.35 -3.25 -10.11
C LYS A 115 -4.75 -1.81 -10.37
N ARG A 116 -4.65 -0.95 -9.34
CA ARG A 116 -4.81 0.49 -9.39
C ARG A 116 -3.48 1.20 -9.43
N CYS A 117 -2.54 0.79 -8.59
CA CYS A 117 -1.19 1.35 -8.62
C CYS A 117 -0.14 0.32 -8.16
N GLU A 118 1.08 0.54 -8.64
CA GLU A 118 2.28 -0.16 -8.20
C GLU A 118 3.41 0.84 -8.09
N TYR A 119 4.01 0.92 -6.90
CA TYR A 119 5.13 1.77 -6.57
C TYR A 119 6.26 0.94 -5.97
N HIS A 120 7.46 1.43 -6.13
CA HIS A 120 8.60 1.01 -5.32
C HIS A 120 8.98 2.12 -4.35
N TYR A 121 9.27 1.74 -3.11
CA TYR A 121 9.71 2.66 -2.07
C TYR A 121 11.10 2.29 -1.58
N GLN A 122 11.88 3.30 -1.27
CA GLN A 122 13.15 3.19 -0.58
C GLN A 122 13.19 4.22 0.54
N ASP A 123 13.35 3.75 1.80
CA ASP A 123 13.45 4.59 2.99
C ASP A 123 12.31 5.63 3.08
N GLY A 124 11.06 5.14 2.96
CA GLY A 124 9.84 5.92 3.03
C GLY A 124 9.51 6.80 1.81
N LYS A 125 10.35 6.80 0.76
CA LYS A 125 10.16 7.64 -0.42
C LYS A 125 9.97 6.79 -1.68
N PRO A 126 9.09 7.21 -2.62
CA PRO A 126 9.01 6.58 -3.94
C PRO A 126 10.38 6.58 -4.62
N HIS A 127 10.77 5.41 -5.15
CA HIS A 127 12.05 5.21 -5.84
C HIS A 127 11.88 4.13 -6.91
N GLY A 128 12.33 4.40 -8.15
CA GLY A 128 12.13 3.49 -9.28
C GLY A 128 10.78 3.68 -9.96
N ILE A 129 10.29 2.64 -10.61
CA ILE A 129 9.10 2.68 -11.46
C ILE A 129 7.83 2.83 -10.62
N CYS A 130 6.93 3.70 -11.09
CA CYS A 130 5.57 3.88 -10.64
C CYS A 130 4.62 3.69 -11.82
N ILE A 131 3.64 2.82 -11.66
CA ILE A 131 2.60 2.58 -12.66
C ILE A 131 1.24 2.77 -12.01
N LEU A 132 0.36 3.51 -12.70
CA LEU A 132 -1.06 3.58 -12.40
C LEU A 132 -1.84 2.90 -13.51
N TRP A 133 -3.00 2.33 -13.17
CA TRP A 133 -3.93 1.70 -14.10
C TRP A 133 -5.34 2.22 -13.90
N HIS A 134 -6.03 2.41 -14.99
CA HIS A 134 -7.47 2.62 -15.03
C HIS A 134 -8.23 1.37 -14.52
N GLU A 135 -9.49 1.54 -14.14
CA GLU A 135 -10.35 0.43 -13.70
C GLU A 135 -10.50 -0.68 -14.76
N ASN A 136 -10.41 -0.32 -16.06
CA ASN A 136 -10.44 -1.29 -17.15
C ASN A 136 -9.16 -2.11 -17.32
N GLY A 137 -8.12 -1.86 -16.47
CA GLY A 137 -6.84 -2.57 -16.46
C GLY A 137 -5.81 -2.04 -17.44
N GLN A 138 -6.12 -1.02 -18.23
CA GLN A 138 -5.15 -0.35 -19.10
C GLN A 138 -4.27 0.61 -18.27
N LYS A 139 -3.04 0.83 -18.70
CA LYS A 139 -2.16 1.80 -18.03
C LYS A 139 -2.76 3.20 -18.09
N GLU A 140 -2.73 3.90 -16.96
CA GLU A 140 -3.07 5.32 -16.82
C GLU A 140 -1.80 6.17 -16.84
N THR A 141 -0.78 5.77 -16.06
CA THR A 141 0.48 6.51 -15.98
C THR A 141 1.66 5.56 -15.80
N HIS A 142 2.78 5.89 -16.42
CA HIS A 142 4.08 5.28 -16.17
C HIS A 142 5.11 6.37 -15.91
N SER A 143 5.74 6.34 -14.75
CA SER A 143 6.74 7.32 -14.35
C SER A 143 7.88 6.65 -13.60
N ASN A 144 9.00 7.33 -13.47
CA ASN A 144 10.11 6.92 -12.64
C ASN A 144 10.36 7.97 -11.55
N TYR A 145 10.79 7.50 -10.39
CA TYR A 145 11.10 8.34 -9.23
C TYR A 145 12.51 8.07 -8.72
N GLU A 146 13.18 9.10 -8.30
CA GLU A 146 14.41 9.03 -7.54
C GLU A 146 14.25 9.78 -6.24
N TYR A 147 14.30 9.06 -5.10
CA TYR A 147 14.11 9.60 -3.73
C TYR A 147 12.92 10.55 -3.56
N GLY A 148 11.75 10.18 -4.14
CA GLY A 148 10.51 10.92 -4.01
C GLY A 148 10.27 12.00 -5.08
N LYS A 149 11.22 12.21 -5.99
CA LYS A 149 11.11 13.15 -7.11
C LYS A 149 10.93 12.39 -8.43
N ARG A 150 10.07 12.90 -9.32
CA ARG A 150 9.98 12.35 -10.68
C ARG A 150 11.28 12.58 -11.43
N GLU A 151 11.74 11.54 -12.15
CA GLU A 151 12.96 11.56 -12.91
C GLU A 151 12.76 10.92 -14.29
N GLY A 152 13.26 11.56 -15.35
CA GLY A 152 13.17 11.06 -16.71
C GLY A 152 11.76 11.14 -17.31
N LYS A 153 11.47 10.24 -18.23
CA LYS A 153 10.23 10.25 -19.01
C LYS A 153 9.04 9.75 -18.19
N THR A 154 7.95 10.52 -18.22
CA THR A 154 6.62 10.15 -17.72
C THR A 154 5.65 10.10 -18.90
N MET A 155 4.83 9.07 -18.94
CA MET A 155 3.79 8.88 -19.96
C MET A 155 2.43 8.69 -19.29
N GLY A 156 1.40 9.28 -19.88
CA GLY A 156 0.01 9.07 -19.50
C GLY A 156 -0.83 8.57 -20.67
N TRP A 157 -1.87 7.80 -20.37
CA TRP A 157 -2.80 7.23 -21.34
C TRP A 157 -4.24 7.48 -20.92
N TYR A 158 -5.10 7.66 -21.89
CA TYR A 158 -6.54 7.65 -21.71
C TYR A 158 -7.05 6.22 -21.47
N GLU A 159 -8.28 6.08 -20.99
CA GLU A 159 -8.95 4.77 -20.81
C GLU A 159 -9.10 3.96 -22.09
N ASN A 160 -9.07 4.62 -23.27
CA ASN A 160 -9.08 3.94 -24.58
C ASN A 160 -7.68 3.44 -25.02
N GLY A 161 -6.64 3.64 -24.17
CA GLY A 161 -5.27 3.19 -24.40
C GLY A 161 -4.43 4.13 -25.27
N GLN A 162 -4.98 5.24 -25.75
CA GLN A 162 -4.22 6.23 -26.52
C GLN A 162 -3.39 7.10 -25.58
N ILE A 163 -2.22 7.53 -26.05
CA ILE A 163 -1.33 8.41 -25.29
C ILE A 163 -2.03 9.73 -25.03
N GLN A 164 -2.05 10.17 -23.77
CA GLN A 164 -2.57 11.45 -23.31
C GLN A 164 -1.47 12.49 -23.24
N TYR A 165 -0.30 12.12 -22.69
CA TYR A 165 0.86 13.00 -22.61
C TYR A 165 2.18 12.24 -22.50
N GLU A 166 3.25 12.91 -22.89
CA GLU A 166 4.64 12.52 -22.65
C GLU A 166 5.39 13.74 -22.10
N ASP A 167 5.93 13.60 -20.91
CA ASP A 167 6.67 14.63 -20.18
C ASP A 167 8.06 14.13 -19.82
N ASN A 168 9.00 15.05 -19.68
CA ASN A 168 10.32 14.77 -19.13
C ASN A 168 10.53 15.56 -17.83
N TYR A 169 11.09 14.89 -16.83
CA TYR A 169 11.35 15.44 -15.51
C TYR A 169 12.82 15.31 -15.16
N GLU A 170 13.32 16.28 -14.43
CA GLU A 170 14.60 16.30 -13.76
C GLU A 170 14.42 16.92 -12.38
N ASP A 171 14.86 16.21 -11.32
CA ASP A 171 14.68 16.63 -9.92
C ASP A 171 13.22 16.96 -9.53
N GLY A 172 12.23 16.32 -10.16
CA GLY A 172 10.80 16.52 -9.92
C GLY A 172 10.18 17.70 -10.69
N LEU A 173 10.96 18.43 -11.49
CA LEU A 173 10.51 19.55 -12.30
C LEU A 173 10.46 19.15 -13.78
N LEU A 174 9.47 19.68 -14.52
CA LEU A 174 9.43 19.52 -15.97
C LEU A 174 10.73 20.07 -16.58
N ASN A 175 11.41 19.25 -17.36
CA ASN A 175 12.68 19.61 -18.02
C ASN A 175 12.79 18.93 -19.38
N GLY A 176 12.87 19.71 -20.45
CA GLY A 176 12.87 19.20 -21.82
C GLY A 176 11.51 19.27 -22.49
N TYR A 177 11.29 18.42 -23.46
CA TYR A 177 10.09 18.38 -24.29
C TYR A 177 8.90 17.72 -23.55
N SER A 178 7.73 18.34 -23.69
CA SER A 178 6.45 17.88 -23.20
C SER A 178 5.42 17.95 -24.35
N VAL A 179 4.60 16.94 -24.50
CA VAL A 179 3.55 16.89 -25.51
C VAL A 179 2.29 16.27 -24.93
N SER A 180 1.14 16.84 -25.27
CA SER A 180 -0.15 16.27 -24.93
C SER A 180 -0.99 16.03 -26.19
N PHE A 181 -1.84 15.01 -26.10
CA PHE A 181 -2.71 14.56 -27.18
C PHE A 181 -4.17 14.62 -26.74
N ARG A 182 -5.09 14.59 -27.69
CA ARG A 182 -6.52 14.35 -27.47
C ARG A 182 -6.83 12.88 -27.52
N GLU A 183 -8.00 12.49 -27.08
CA GLU A 183 -8.45 11.06 -27.11
C GLU A 183 -8.52 10.47 -28.53
N ASN A 184 -8.59 11.30 -29.57
CA ASN A 184 -8.51 10.87 -30.97
C ASN A 184 -7.07 10.71 -31.48
N GLY A 185 -6.07 10.89 -30.61
CA GLY A 185 -4.65 10.79 -30.93
C GLY A 185 -4.03 12.03 -31.60
N SER A 186 -4.83 13.07 -31.92
CA SER A 186 -4.27 14.31 -32.47
C SER A 186 -3.51 15.10 -31.41
N LYS A 187 -2.41 15.73 -31.80
CA LYS A 187 -1.67 16.60 -30.88
C LYS A 187 -2.54 17.75 -30.41
N ARG A 188 -2.52 18.04 -29.12
CA ARG A 188 -3.18 19.15 -28.47
C ARG A 188 -2.21 20.30 -28.22
N LYS A 189 -1.01 19.98 -27.71
CA LYS A 189 -0.04 20.97 -27.25
C LYS A 189 1.36 20.38 -27.23
N GLU A 190 2.34 21.20 -27.57
CA GLU A 190 3.76 20.91 -27.44
C GLU A 190 4.44 22.04 -26.68
N GLU A 191 5.28 21.70 -25.72
CA GLU A 191 5.97 22.66 -24.87
C GLU A 191 7.41 22.21 -24.65
N ASN A 192 8.26 23.20 -24.35
CA ASN A 192 9.62 22.95 -23.90
C ASN A 192 9.83 23.62 -22.55
N TYR A 193 10.37 22.87 -21.63
CA TYR A 193 10.61 23.31 -20.27
C TYR A 193 12.10 23.29 -19.92
N LYS A 194 12.47 24.19 -19.01
CA LYS A 194 13.77 24.19 -18.34
C LYS A 194 13.53 24.46 -16.86
N HIS A 195 13.88 23.48 -16.01
CA HIS A 195 13.69 23.56 -14.56
C HIS A 195 12.29 24.06 -14.15
N GLY A 196 11.21 23.55 -14.78
CA GLY A 196 9.83 23.89 -14.51
C GLY A 196 9.29 25.14 -15.25
N PHE A 197 10.15 25.93 -15.91
CA PHE A 197 9.74 27.10 -16.68
C PHE A 197 9.48 26.73 -18.14
N CYS A 198 8.26 27.01 -18.63
CA CYS A 198 7.92 26.86 -20.05
C CYS A 198 8.51 28.04 -20.83
N TRP A 199 9.44 27.77 -21.75
CA TRP A 199 10.08 28.78 -22.58
C TRP A 199 9.61 28.77 -24.03
N ASN A 200 8.89 27.72 -24.46
CA ASN A 200 8.28 27.64 -25.79
C ASN A 200 6.99 26.80 -25.71
N ARG A 201 5.97 27.22 -26.47
CA ARG A 201 4.65 26.58 -26.51
C ARG A 201 4.04 26.68 -27.92
N THR A 202 3.54 25.52 -28.39
CA THR A 202 2.70 25.42 -29.60
C THR A 202 1.39 24.77 -29.26
N ASN A 203 0.27 25.40 -29.60
CA ASN A 203 -1.08 24.82 -29.48
C ASN A 203 -1.56 24.36 -30.85
N HIS A 204 -2.16 23.16 -30.90
CA HIS A 204 -2.76 22.59 -32.10
C HIS A 204 -4.29 22.73 -32.00
N VAL A 205 -4.89 23.50 -32.89
CA VAL A 205 -6.36 23.68 -33.01
C VAL A 205 -6.94 22.45 -33.71
N GLU A 206 -8.16 22.08 -33.36
CA GLU A 206 -8.90 21.10 -34.15
C GLU A 206 -9.22 21.74 -35.52
N GLY A 207 -8.85 21.06 -36.59
CA GLY A 207 -9.25 21.41 -37.94
C GLY A 207 -10.66 20.93 -38.27
#